data_6473a33e44302c4d8389f0798f1e6c94
#
_entry.id   6473a33e44302c4d8389f0798f1e6c94
#
_cell.length_a   1.000
_cell.length_b   1.000
_cell.length_c   1.000
_cell.angle_alpha   90.00
_cell.angle_beta   90.00
_cell.angle_gamma   90.00
#
_symmetry.space_group_name_H-M   'P 1'
#
loop_
_entity.id
_entity.type
_entity.pdbx_description
1 polymer ?
#
loop_
_entity_poly.entity_id
_entity_poly.type
_entity_poly.pdbx_seq_one_letter_code
_entity_poly.pdbx_strand_id
1 'polypeptide(L)'
;MRLHSYLKCLVMVCLIPLIGNPLHSDTSEWKIKISVQEANIRLEPSAESPIVLTLPKGRVLDSYEKIEEWFRVVIGPDEKGFSLIGYLHSSDVEIIEEKIIKEPDFWEEEPEFFEGIGLRLKFSGGLSFFGLGDIEKGTRGFFDSAADLFISSGYMVNKRPESFIPALDISGDIIFNVKPRIGIGLGTGYIHVSAKNFFLVLGKELYLEQQVGSIPKINVMPIRLGVFFTFPIRGLFSIRLNAGPSLYLAKYSYGRETDIKDITDIFQKATAQALGFHGGLGIAVDLNKRTVFFIEGQARYAKLSNFEGEEKQRNSDNVYSLEEKGKLYYFEDGPYSYLTIRNDAPEGYITVRKASFNLSGISLRAGLIIKF
;
A
#
# COMPACT_ATOMS: atom_id res chain seq x y z
N MET A 1 2.08 -20.66 2.98
CA MET A 1 2.43 -20.63 4.42
C MET A 1 3.63 -19.72 4.79
N ARG A 2 4.46 -19.24 3.85
CA ARG A 2 5.64 -18.38 4.15
C ARG A 2 5.38 -16.86 4.17
N LEU A 3 4.31 -16.37 3.53
CA LEU A 3 4.00 -14.93 3.49
C LEU A 3 3.52 -14.37 4.85
N HIS A 4 2.90 -15.21 5.68
CA HIS A 4 2.39 -14.83 7.01
C HIS A 4 3.51 -14.50 8.02
N SER A 5 4.68 -15.15 7.89
CA SER A 5 5.85 -14.87 8.73
C SER A 5 6.52 -13.53 8.38
N TYR A 6 6.59 -13.18 7.10
CA TYR A 6 7.23 -11.93 6.66
C TYR A 6 6.40 -10.70 7.02
N LEU A 7 5.06 -10.80 6.97
CA LEU A 7 4.17 -9.70 7.35
C LEU A 7 4.26 -9.40 8.86
N LYS A 8 4.40 -10.42 9.70
CA LYS A 8 4.62 -10.25 11.16
C LYS A 8 5.98 -9.62 11.45
N CYS A 9 7.03 -9.98 10.74
CA CYS A 9 8.35 -9.35 10.87
C CYS A 9 8.35 -7.90 10.38
N LEU A 10 7.67 -7.59 9.28
CA LEU A 10 7.62 -6.23 8.74
C LEU A 10 6.88 -5.27 9.68
N VAL A 11 5.76 -5.71 10.27
CA VAL A 11 5.00 -4.91 11.25
C VAL A 11 5.80 -4.74 12.55
N MET A 12 6.55 -5.76 12.97
CA MET A 12 7.35 -5.70 14.20
C MET A 12 8.61 -4.82 14.03
N VAL A 13 9.24 -4.84 12.87
CA VAL A 13 10.42 -4.00 12.56
C VAL A 13 10.04 -2.52 12.40
N CYS A 14 8.83 -2.21 11.95
CA CYS A 14 8.36 -0.82 11.86
C CYS A 14 7.88 -0.24 13.21
N LEU A 15 7.59 -1.07 14.21
CA LEU A 15 7.12 -0.62 15.53
C LEU A 15 8.25 -0.44 16.57
N ILE A 16 9.40 -1.09 16.38
CA ILE A 16 10.52 -1.03 17.32
C ILE A 16 11.16 0.37 17.44
N PRO A 17 11.28 1.19 16.38
CA PRO A 17 11.80 2.55 16.55
C PRO A 17 10.83 3.54 17.19
N LEU A 18 9.56 3.20 17.35
CA LEU A 18 8.52 4.09 17.91
C LEU A 18 8.44 4.02 19.46
N ILE A 19 9.12 3.07 20.10
CA ILE A 19 9.09 2.85 21.56
C ILE A 19 10.44 3.25 22.22
N GLY A 20 11.46 3.53 21.43
CA GLY A 20 12.69 4.12 21.93
C GLY A 20 12.41 5.54 22.41
N ASN A 21 12.51 5.80 23.72
CA ASN A 21 12.63 7.17 24.21
C ASN A 21 13.71 7.85 23.38
N PRO A 22 13.43 8.97 22.71
CA PRO A 22 14.51 9.78 22.18
C PRO A 22 15.35 10.19 23.39
N LEU A 23 16.59 9.74 23.44
CA LEU A 23 17.59 10.39 24.26
C LEU A 23 17.61 11.85 23.77
N HIS A 24 16.98 12.73 24.56
CA HIS A 24 17.14 14.17 24.38
C HIS A 24 18.62 14.48 24.55
N SER A 25 19.30 14.63 23.44
CA SER A 25 20.60 15.29 23.44
C SER A 25 20.33 16.75 23.13
N ASP A 26 20.22 17.58 24.18
CA ASP A 26 20.29 19.03 24.01
C ASP A 26 21.60 19.32 23.29
N THR A 27 21.52 19.80 22.07
CA THR A 27 22.68 20.26 21.32
C THR A 27 22.99 21.66 21.80
N SER A 28 24.14 21.86 22.46
CA SER A 28 24.61 23.17 22.85
C SER A 28 25.56 23.70 21.80
N GLU A 29 25.44 24.96 21.49
CA GLU A 29 26.42 25.73 20.69
C GLU A 29 27.25 26.56 21.63
N TRP A 30 28.58 26.38 21.59
CA TRP A 30 29.53 27.11 22.42
C TRP A 30 30.34 28.04 21.58
N LYS A 31 30.49 29.27 22.03
CA LYS A 31 31.52 30.18 21.57
C LYS A 31 32.66 30.14 22.57
N ILE A 32 33.83 29.66 22.13
CA ILE A 32 35.00 29.41 22.98
C ILE A 32 36.15 30.29 22.54
N LYS A 33 36.96 30.74 23.50
CA LYS A 33 38.13 31.57 23.27
C LYS A 33 39.36 30.86 23.83
N ILE A 34 40.43 30.82 23.06
CA ILE A 34 41.69 30.23 23.49
C ILE A 34 42.27 31.05 24.62
N SER A 35 42.49 30.43 25.80
CA SER A 35 42.98 31.04 27.03
C SER A 35 44.48 30.86 27.24
N VAL A 36 45.08 29.80 26.71
CA VAL A 36 46.51 29.48 26.77
C VAL A 36 47.30 30.19 25.66
N GLN A 37 48.61 30.25 25.76
CA GLN A 37 49.47 30.92 24.75
C GLN A 37 49.33 30.28 23.38
N GLU A 38 49.32 28.95 23.34
CA GLU A 38 49.14 28.13 22.15
C GLU A 38 48.22 26.94 22.51
N ALA A 39 47.16 26.72 21.74
CA ALA A 39 46.23 25.60 21.89
C ALA A 39 46.36 24.65 20.70
N ASN A 40 46.47 23.37 20.97
CA ASN A 40 46.66 22.33 19.97
C ASN A 40 45.30 21.71 19.59
N ILE A 41 44.97 21.85 18.33
CA ILE A 41 43.83 21.17 17.74
C ILE A 41 44.28 19.78 17.26
N ARG A 42 43.55 18.76 17.69
CA ARG A 42 43.85 17.35 17.42
C ARG A 42 42.83 16.70 16.48
N LEU A 43 43.27 15.64 15.82
CA LEU A 43 42.41 14.92 14.86
C LEU A 43 41.26 14.18 15.56
N GLU A 44 41.50 13.69 16.77
CA GLU A 44 40.54 12.95 17.58
C GLU A 44 40.50 13.49 19.02
N PRO A 45 39.43 13.28 19.79
CA PRO A 45 39.28 13.74 21.16
C PRO A 45 40.17 12.94 22.15
N SER A 46 41.48 13.01 21.96
CA SER A 46 42.47 12.29 22.77
C SER A 46 43.79 13.09 22.85
N ALA A 47 44.42 13.06 24.00
CA ALA A 47 45.72 13.68 24.22
C ALA A 47 46.86 13.05 23.40
N GLU A 48 46.70 11.82 22.97
CA GLU A 48 47.65 11.07 22.15
C GLU A 48 47.45 11.27 20.64
N SER A 49 46.31 11.86 20.25
CA SER A 49 45.99 12.10 18.85
C SER A 49 46.91 13.11 18.19
N PRO A 50 47.22 12.97 16.89
CA PRO A 50 48.06 13.91 16.15
C PRO A 50 47.50 15.34 16.21
N ILE A 51 48.44 16.30 16.39
CA ILE A 51 48.14 17.74 16.30
C ILE A 51 47.99 18.10 14.83
N VAL A 52 46.84 18.65 14.44
CA VAL A 52 46.57 19.07 13.06
C VAL A 52 46.77 20.57 12.85
N LEU A 53 46.62 21.36 13.93
CA LEU A 53 46.82 22.80 13.90
C LEU A 53 47.09 23.32 15.31
N THR A 54 47.89 24.37 15.42
CA THR A 54 48.09 25.12 16.66
C THR A 54 47.56 26.53 16.48
N LEU A 55 46.77 27.01 17.43
CA LEU A 55 46.15 28.34 17.38
C LEU A 55 46.65 29.21 18.56
N PRO A 56 46.85 30.53 18.31
CA PRO A 56 47.35 31.44 19.33
C PRO A 56 46.25 31.86 20.30
N LYS A 57 46.64 32.34 21.47
CA LYS A 57 45.80 32.93 22.50
C LYS A 57 44.85 34.00 21.93
N GLY A 58 43.62 34.01 22.44
CA GLY A 58 42.62 35.01 22.10
C GLY A 58 41.79 34.70 20.85
N ARG A 59 42.11 33.65 20.10
CA ARG A 59 41.29 33.20 18.96
C ARG A 59 39.94 32.73 19.47
N VAL A 60 38.87 33.16 18.81
CA VAL A 60 37.48 32.72 19.09
C VAL A 60 37.05 31.71 18.04
N LEU A 61 36.39 30.63 18.49
CA LEU A 61 35.93 29.52 17.69
C LEU A 61 34.48 29.16 18.08
N ASP A 62 33.73 28.67 17.14
CA ASP A 62 32.41 28.08 17.38
C ASP A 62 32.54 26.56 17.49
N SER A 63 31.88 25.96 18.48
CA SER A 63 31.80 24.52 18.68
C SER A 63 30.35 24.09 18.80
N TYR A 64 30.01 23.02 18.12
CA TYR A 64 28.67 22.48 18.08
C TYR A 64 28.54 21.11 18.77
N GLU A 65 29.65 20.61 19.31
CA GLU A 65 29.69 19.30 19.96
C GLU A 65 30.77 19.30 21.03
N LYS A 66 30.46 18.75 22.20
CA LYS A 66 31.39 18.50 23.28
C LYS A 66 31.38 17.02 23.63
N ILE A 67 32.54 16.36 23.48
CA ILE A 67 32.74 14.95 23.82
C ILE A 67 33.64 14.91 25.06
N GLU A 68 33.08 14.60 26.22
CA GLU A 68 33.77 14.63 27.50
C GLU A 68 34.43 16.01 27.75
N GLU A 69 35.76 16.08 27.71
CA GLU A 69 36.54 17.32 27.89
C GLU A 69 36.99 17.94 26.57
N TRP A 70 36.50 17.51 25.42
CA TRP A 70 36.94 17.99 24.11
C TRP A 70 35.81 18.71 23.37
N PHE A 71 36.10 19.90 22.89
CA PHE A 71 35.26 20.68 22.01
C PHE A 71 35.60 20.36 20.55
N ARG A 72 34.60 19.94 19.79
CA ARG A 72 34.71 19.78 18.34
C ARG A 72 34.61 21.15 17.67
N VAL A 73 35.65 21.57 17.00
CA VAL A 73 35.75 22.89 16.36
C VAL A 73 35.85 22.73 14.84
N VAL A 74 35.22 23.67 14.15
CA VAL A 74 35.33 23.80 12.69
C VAL A 74 36.11 25.11 12.42
N ILE A 75 37.25 24.96 11.80
CA ILE A 75 38.05 26.12 11.39
C ILE A 75 37.66 26.43 9.95
N GLY A 76 37.23 27.66 9.75
CA GLY A 76 36.63 28.13 8.50
C GLY A 76 37.47 27.85 7.26
N PRO A 77 36.89 28.00 6.07
CA PRO A 77 37.56 27.62 4.84
C PRO A 77 38.87 28.37 4.65
N ASP A 78 39.88 27.61 4.29
CA ASP A 78 41.16 28.17 3.81
C ASP A 78 40.95 28.86 2.43
N GLU A 79 42.02 29.43 1.89
CA GLU A 79 41.99 30.08 0.55
C GLU A 79 41.54 29.13 -0.59
N LYS A 80 41.49 27.84 -0.35
CA LYS A 80 41.05 26.79 -1.28
C LYS A 80 39.62 26.24 -0.99
N GLY A 81 38.97 26.81 0.03
CA GLY A 81 37.62 26.44 0.42
C GLY A 81 37.52 25.17 1.30
N PHE A 82 38.61 24.67 1.86
CA PHE A 82 38.61 23.52 2.76
C PHE A 82 38.42 23.98 4.22
N SER A 83 37.49 23.34 4.93
CA SER A 83 37.33 23.51 6.38
C SER A 83 38.02 22.38 7.13
N LEU A 84 38.74 22.71 8.18
CA LEU A 84 39.38 21.74 9.06
C LEU A 84 38.47 21.47 10.26
N ILE A 85 38.21 20.20 10.53
CA ILE A 85 37.51 19.75 11.73
C ILE A 85 38.55 19.14 12.68
N GLY A 86 38.50 19.52 13.96
CA GLY A 86 39.39 18.97 14.96
C GLY A 86 38.84 19.14 16.38
N TYR A 87 39.61 18.69 17.35
CA TYR A 87 39.19 18.66 18.75
C TYR A 87 40.16 19.50 19.60
N LEU A 88 39.57 20.32 20.48
CA LEU A 88 40.31 21.23 21.38
C LEU A 88 39.93 20.91 22.82
N HIS A 89 40.93 20.75 23.70
CA HIS A 89 40.69 20.38 25.08
C HIS A 89 40.10 21.54 25.88
N SER A 90 39.16 21.24 26.80
CA SER A 90 38.44 22.25 27.58
C SER A 90 39.36 23.08 28.50
N SER A 91 40.51 22.53 28.94
CA SER A 91 41.51 23.28 29.74
C SER A 91 42.16 24.43 28.97
N ASP A 92 42.13 24.40 27.65
CA ASP A 92 42.85 25.34 26.77
C ASP A 92 41.97 26.52 26.36
N VAL A 93 40.66 26.49 26.76
CA VAL A 93 39.66 27.48 26.33
C VAL A 93 38.87 28.07 27.49
N GLU A 94 38.36 29.25 27.27
CA GLU A 94 37.32 29.92 28.07
C GLU A 94 36.02 29.94 27.27
N ILE A 95 34.93 29.52 27.88
CA ILE A 95 33.60 29.58 27.27
C ILE A 95 33.10 31.03 27.37
N ILE A 96 32.93 31.71 26.25
CA ILE A 96 32.41 33.08 26.19
C ILE A 96 30.88 33.09 26.20
N GLU A 97 30.30 32.17 25.46
CA GLU A 97 28.85 32.08 25.27
C GLU A 97 28.45 30.60 25.13
N GLU A 98 27.44 30.22 25.86
CA GLU A 98 26.78 28.91 25.72
C GLU A 98 25.34 29.17 25.37
N LYS A 99 24.95 28.71 24.17
CA LYS A 99 23.58 28.77 23.70
C LYS A 99 23.04 27.35 23.65
N ILE A 100 22.17 27.04 24.58
CA ILE A 100 21.42 25.78 24.51
C ILE A 100 20.47 25.90 23.34
N ILE A 101 20.78 25.25 22.25
CA ILE A 101 19.85 25.03 21.17
C ILE A 101 18.94 23.88 21.66
N LYS A 102 17.84 24.24 22.30
CA LYS A 102 16.77 23.27 22.44
C LYS A 102 16.43 22.87 21.02
N GLU A 103 16.69 21.60 20.66
CA GLU A 103 16.06 21.07 19.45
C GLU A 103 14.59 21.45 19.56
N PRO A 104 14.03 22.09 18.52
CA PRO A 104 12.61 22.41 18.54
C PRO A 104 11.92 21.10 18.88
N ASP A 105 11.18 21.13 19.99
CA ASP A 105 10.49 19.94 20.48
C ASP A 105 9.70 19.45 19.27
N PHE A 106 10.14 18.34 18.67
CA PHE A 106 9.57 17.81 17.41
C PHE A 106 8.04 17.68 17.52
N TRP A 107 7.56 17.82 18.74
CA TRP A 107 6.17 17.78 19.13
C TRP A 107 5.55 19.16 19.41
N GLU A 108 6.34 20.20 19.64
CA GLU A 108 5.85 21.55 20.01
C GLU A 108 5.76 22.54 18.85
N GLU A 109 6.57 22.43 17.80
CA GLU A 109 6.33 23.20 16.59
C GLU A 109 5.20 22.54 15.78
N GLU A 110 3.98 22.79 16.21
CA GLU A 110 2.82 22.63 15.32
C GLU A 110 3.06 23.56 14.12
N PRO A 111 3.22 23.03 12.91
CA PRO A 111 3.27 23.89 11.75
C PRO A 111 2.01 24.74 11.79
N GLU A 112 2.12 26.06 11.62
CA GLU A 112 1.03 27.07 11.66
C GLU A 112 -0.19 26.71 10.80
N PHE A 113 -0.12 25.61 10.05
CA PHE A 113 -1.17 25.05 9.20
C PHE A 113 -2.22 24.21 9.93
N PHE A 114 -2.11 23.98 11.24
CA PHE A 114 -2.99 23.09 11.99
C PHE A 114 -3.81 23.78 13.08
N GLU A 115 -4.21 25.01 12.87
CA GLU A 115 -5.19 25.62 13.74
C GLU A 115 -6.58 24.98 13.51
N GLY A 116 -7.05 24.19 14.48
CA GLY A 116 -8.45 23.87 14.65
C GLY A 116 -8.90 22.45 14.24
N ILE A 117 -10.12 22.17 14.67
CA ILE A 117 -10.92 21.01 14.22
C ILE A 117 -11.25 21.24 12.74
N GLY A 118 -10.54 20.60 11.83
CA GLY A 118 -10.68 20.83 10.39
C GLY A 118 -11.29 19.65 9.66
N LEU A 119 -12.04 19.94 8.62
CA LEU A 119 -12.52 18.97 7.65
C LEU A 119 -11.45 18.75 6.57
N ARG A 120 -11.22 17.51 6.20
CA ARG A 120 -10.35 17.14 5.08
C ARG A 120 -11.06 16.19 4.14
N LEU A 121 -10.93 16.42 2.86
CA LEU A 121 -11.36 15.49 1.81
C LEU A 121 -10.13 14.85 1.19
N LYS A 122 -10.06 13.52 1.21
CA LYS A 122 -8.98 12.74 0.63
C LYS A 122 -9.51 12.00 -0.60
N PHE A 123 -8.84 12.14 -1.74
CA PHE A 123 -9.12 11.42 -2.98
C PHE A 123 -7.87 10.67 -3.41
N SER A 124 -8.02 9.41 -3.82
CA SER A 124 -6.90 8.61 -4.30
C SER A 124 -7.31 7.65 -5.41
N GLY A 125 -6.33 7.32 -6.25
CA GLY A 125 -6.43 6.29 -7.27
C GLY A 125 -5.15 5.47 -7.31
N GLY A 126 -5.25 4.22 -7.72
CA GLY A 126 -4.10 3.33 -7.78
C GLY A 126 -4.44 1.92 -8.21
N LEU A 127 -3.53 1.03 -7.91
CA LEU A 127 -3.60 -0.39 -8.28
C LEU A 127 -3.60 -1.26 -7.02
N SER A 128 -4.42 -2.31 -7.07
CA SER A 128 -4.57 -3.27 -5.99
C SER A 128 -4.16 -4.66 -6.44
N PHE A 129 -3.46 -5.37 -5.57
CA PHE A 129 -2.93 -6.71 -5.79
C PHE A 129 -3.52 -7.64 -4.73
N PHE A 130 -4.26 -8.65 -5.16
CA PHE A 130 -4.87 -9.66 -4.31
C PHE A 130 -5.19 -10.93 -5.11
N GLY A 131 -5.35 -12.06 -4.42
CA GLY A 131 -5.73 -13.31 -5.05
C GLY A 131 -7.25 -13.43 -5.18
N LEU A 132 -7.74 -13.88 -6.33
CA LEU A 132 -9.16 -14.02 -6.60
C LEU A 132 -9.78 -15.32 -6.07
N GLY A 133 -8.95 -16.24 -5.55
CA GLY A 133 -9.40 -17.48 -4.90
C GLY A 133 -10.18 -18.41 -5.83
N ASP A 134 -11.37 -18.82 -5.39
CA ASP A 134 -12.20 -19.76 -6.14
C ASP A 134 -12.74 -19.19 -7.46
N ILE A 135 -12.89 -17.87 -7.54
CA ILE A 135 -13.38 -17.23 -8.76
C ILE A 135 -12.35 -17.36 -9.88
N GLU A 136 -11.07 -17.15 -9.60
CA GLU A 136 -10.02 -17.35 -10.59
C GLU A 136 -9.92 -18.81 -11.03
N LYS A 137 -9.93 -19.73 -10.06
CA LYS A 137 -9.87 -21.17 -10.35
C LYS A 137 -11.04 -21.65 -11.18
N GLY A 138 -12.27 -21.30 -10.76
CA GLY A 138 -13.47 -21.76 -11.42
C GLY A 138 -13.65 -21.17 -12.82
N THR A 139 -13.31 -19.90 -13.03
CA THR A 139 -13.37 -19.29 -14.38
C THR A 139 -12.31 -19.86 -15.32
N ARG A 140 -11.11 -20.14 -14.80
CA ARG A 140 -10.04 -20.81 -15.57
C ARG A 140 -10.40 -22.25 -15.88
N GLY A 141 -10.93 -23.02 -14.93
CA GLY A 141 -11.33 -24.39 -15.15
C GLY A 141 -12.41 -24.54 -16.22
N PHE A 142 -13.38 -23.65 -16.24
CA PHE A 142 -14.35 -23.56 -17.34
C PHE A 142 -13.69 -23.35 -18.70
N PHE A 143 -12.74 -22.42 -18.75
CA PHE A 143 -12.00 -22.10 -19.97
C PHE A 143 -11.16 -23.28 -20.45
N ASP A 144 -10.43 -23.93 -19.55
CA ASP A 144 -9.57 -25.06 -19.88
C ASP A 144 -10.38 -26.28 -20.30
N SER A 145 -11.47 -26.60 -19.59
CA SER A 145 -12.37 -27.69 -19.93
C SER A 145 -12.98 -27.52 -21.34
N ALA A 146 -13.46 -26.32 -21.67
CA ALA A 146 -14.02 -26.07 -22.98
C ALA A 146 -12.96 -26.21 -24.10
N ALA A 147 -11.76 -25.69 -23.87
CA ALA A 147 -10.69 -25.80 -24.84
C ALA A 147 -10.23 -27.27 -25.07
N ASP A 148 -10.14 -28.05 -23.99
CA ASP A 148 -9.71 -29.44 -24.08
C ASP A 148 -10.77 -30.34 -24.73
N LEU A 149 -12.07 -29.98 -24.62
CA LEU A 149 -13.14 -30.62 -25.37
C LEU A 149 -12.94 -30.47 -26.89
N PHE A 150 -12.56 -29.28 -27.36
CA PHE A 150 -12.28 -29.06 -28.77
C PHE A 150 -11.01 -29.78 -29.22
N ILE A 151 -9.96 -29.79 -28.41
CA ILE A 151 -8.72 -30.51 -28.70
C ILE A 151 -9.00 -32.01 -28.82
N SER A 152 -9.75 -32.60 -27.92
CA SER A 152 -10.12 -34.02 -27.96
C SER A 152 -10.99 -34.38 -29.17
N SER A 153 -11.77 -33.42 -29.66
CA SER A 153 -12.57 -33.56 -30.89
C SER A 153 -11.73 -33.32 -32.17
N GLY A 154 -10.42 -33.12 -32.03
CA GLY A 154 -9.48 -33.01 -33.14
C GLY A 154 -9.40 -31.61 -33.76
N TYR A 155 -9.89 -30.56 -33.09
CA TYR A 155 -9.71 -29.19 -33.50
C TYR A 155 -8.38 -28.63 -32.99
N MET A 156 -7.81 -27.70 -33.74
CA MET A 156 -6.67 -26.90 -33.21
C MET A 156 -7.22 -25.75 -32.38
N VAL A 157 -6.70 -25.60 -31.19
CA VAL A 157 -7.11 -24.55 -30.25
C VAL A 157 -5.93 -23.66 -29.90
N ASN A 158 -6.06 -22.37 -30.12
CA ASN A 158 -5.11 -21.37 -29.68
C ASN A 158 -5.63 -20.69 -28.41
N LYS A 159 -5.13 -21.11 -27.25
CA LYS A 159 -5.50 -20.56 -25.93
C LYS A 159 -4.77 -19.25 -25.68
N ARG A 160 -5.49 -18.20 -25.34
CA ARG A 160 -4.96 -16.91 -24.89
C ARG A 160 -5.57 -16.54 -23.53
N PRO A 161 -5.13 -17.19 -22.43
CA PRO A 161 -5.57 -16.81 -21.12
C PRO A 161 -4.92 -15.49 -20.72
N GLU A 162 -5.71 -14.51 -20.34
CA GLU A 162 -5.20 -13.31 -19.67
C GLU A 162 -5.15 -13.59 -18.16
N SER A 163 -4.02 -13.26 -17.56
CA SER A 163 -3.95 -13.17 -16.11
C SER A 163 -4.78 -11.99 -15.65
N PHE A 164 -5.38 -12.10 -14.47
CA PHE A 164 -6.06 -10.95 -13.87
C PHE A 164 -5.07 -9.80 -13.71
N ILE A 165 -5.39 -8.69 -14.36
CA ILE A 165 -4.62 -7.44 -14.27
C ILE A 165 -4.79 -6.90 -12.84
N PRO A 166 -3.79 -6.16 -12.29
CA PRO A 166 -3.98 -5.43 -11.04
C PRO A 166 -5.29 -4.65 -11.07
N ALA A 167 -6.08 -4.78 -10.00
CA ALA A 167 -7.37 -4.12 -9.91
C ALA A 167 -7.21 -2.60 -9.85
N LEU A 168 -8.02 -1.87 -10.59
CA LEU A 168 -8.17 -0.43 -10.41
C LEU A 168 -8.81 -0.15 -9.06
N ASP A 169 -8.22 0.75 -8.27
CA ASP A 169 -8.67 1.15 -6.94
C ASP A 169 -8.81 2.68 -6.89
N ILE A 170 -10.04 3.17 -6.77
CA ILE A 170 -10.35 4.60 -6.62
C ILE A 170 -11.07 4.78 -5.29
N SER A 171 -10.72 5.81 -4.54
CA SER A 171 -11.34 6.03 -3.23
C SER A 171 -11.40 7.49 -2.81
N GLY A 172 -12.35 7.79 -1.92
CA GLY A 172 -12.50 9.06 -1.25
C GLY A 172 -12.81 8.86 0.22
N ASP A 173 -12.23 9.72 1.07
CA ASP A 173 -12.46 9.74 2.50
C ASP A 173 -12.78 11.17 2.96
N ILE A 174 -13.74 11.29 3.86
CA ILE A 174 -14.03 12.53 4.62
C ILE A 174 -13.42 12.34 6.00
N ILE A 175 -12.50 13.22 6.38
CA ILE A 175 -11.73 13.11 7.62
C ILE A 175 -11.98 14.34 8.47
N PHE A 176 -12.41 14.13 9.71
CA PHE A 176 -12.54 15.15 10.74
C PHE A 176 -11.36 15.05 11.69
N ASN A 177 -10.58 16.11 11.80
CA ASN A 177 -9.50 16.17 12.77
C ASN A 177 -10.08 16.45 14.16
N VAL A 178 -9.91 15.50 15.07
CA VAL A 178 -10.27 15.66 16.50
C VAL A 178 -9.13 16.28 17.30
N LYS A 179 -7.91 16.17 16.77
CA LYS A 179 -6.68 16.81 17.25
C LYS A 179 -5.80 17.14 16.04
N PRO A 180 -4.81 18.01 16.16
CA PRO A 180 -3.94 18.41 15.03
C PRO A 180 -3.38 17.24 14.23
N ARG A 181 -3.04 16.14 14.90
CA ARG A 181 -2.39 14.95 14.29
C ARG A 181 -3.29 13.75 14.17
N ILE A 182 -4.52 13.81 14.72
CA ILE A 182 -5.44 12.67 14.81
C ILE A 182 -6.77 13.06 14.18
N GLY A 183 -7.21 12.26 13.22
CA GLY A 183 -8.51 12.39 12.58
C GLY A 183 -9.31 11.10 12.64
N ILE A 184 -10.63 11.23 12.56
CA ILE A 184 -11.56 10.12 12.34
C ILE A 184 -12.20 10.36 10.99
N GLY A 185 -12.32 9.32 10.17
CA GLY A 185 -12.86 9.48 8.83
C GLY A 185 -13.76 8.35 8.40
N LEU A 186 -14.68 8.70 7.51
CA LEU A 186 -15.53 7.78 6.77
C LEU A 186 -15.14 7.87 5.30
N GLY A 187 -14.99 6.73 4.66
CA GLY A 187 -14.60 6.68 3.26
C GLY A 187 -15.34 5.60 2.48
N THR A 188 -15.32 5.79 1.17
CA THR A 188 -15.79 4.78 0.22
C THR A 188 -14.83 4.70 -0.95
N GLY A 189 -15.06 3.73 -1.84
CA GLY A 189 -14.23 3.56 -3.01
C GLY A 189 -14.84 2.59 -4.01
N TYR A 190 -14.07 2.32 -5.04
CA TYR A 190 -14.45 1.37 -6.08
C TYR A 190 -13.22 0.59 -6.50
N ILE A 191 -13.29 -0.73 -6.38
CA ILE A 191 -12.26 -1.65 -6.80
C ILE A 191 -12.83 -2.47 -7.95
N HIS A 192 -12.18 -2.39 -9.10
CA HIS A 192 -12.60 -3.11 -10.30
C HIS A 192 -11.49 -4.05 -10.76
N VAL A 193 -11.85 -5.30 -10.95
CA VAL A 193 -10.98 -6.31 -11.57
C VAL A 193 -11.75 -7.07 -12.63
N SER A 194 -11.12 -7.28 -13.77
CA SER A 194 -11.64 -8.13 -14.84
C SER A 194 -10.50 -8.89 -15.50
N ALA A 195 -10.82 -10.03 -16.07
CA ALA A 195 -9.93 -10.73 -16.98
C ALA A 195 -10.72 -11.05 -18.25
N LYS A 196 -10.05 -11.12 -19.36
CA LYS A 196 -10.64 -11.56 -20.63
C LYS A 196 -9.88 -12.79 -21.09
N ASN A 197 -10.54 -13.95 -21.03
CA ASN A 197 -9.99 -15.18 -21.54
C ASN A 197 -10.69 -15.49 -22.86
N PHE A 198 -9.94 -15.84 -23.89
CA PHE A 198 -10.50 -16.30 -25.12
C PHE A 198 -9.61 -17.37 -25.74
N PHE A 199 -10.22 -18.27 -26.49
CA PHE A 199 -9.50 -19.18 -27.37
C PHE A 199 -10.16 -19.20 -28.75
N LEU A 200 -9.33 -19.48 -29.73
CA LEU A 200 -9.72 -19.60 -31.12
C LEU A 200 -9.73 -21.08 -31.47
N VAL A 201 -10.84 -21.52 -32.06
CA VAL A 201 -10.99 -22.87 -32.61
C VAL A 201 -10.81 -22.80 -34.13
N LEU A 202 -9.84 -23.55 -34.65
CA LEU A 202 -9.57 -23.63 -36.05
C LEU A 202 -10.13 -24.96 -36.62
N GLY A 203 -11.07 -24.88 -37.51
CA GLY A 203 -11.67 -26.05 -38.17
C GLY A 203 -10.73 -26.79 -39.08
N LYS A 204 -10.94 -28.11 -39.27
CA LYS A 204 -10.08 -28.98 -40.12
C LYS A 204 -10.18 -28.69 -41.63
N GLU A 205 -11.30 -28.18 -42.12
CA GLU A 205 -11.59 -28.10 -43.56
C GLU A 205 -11.99 -26.73 -44.10
N LEU A 206 -12.38 -25.81 -43.23
CA LEU A 206 -12.68 -24.43 -43.57
C LEU A 206 -12.05 -23.52 -42.51
N TYR A 207 -11.47 -22.42 -42.95
CA TYR A 207 -10.92 -21.32 -42.11
C TYR A 207 -12.02 -20.65 -41.28
N LEU A 208 -12.87 -21.41 -40.57
CA LEU A 208 -13.86 -20.89 -39.66
C LEU A 208 -13.17 -20.66 -38.30
N GLU A 209 -12.76 -19.44 -38.10
CA GLU A 209 -12.24 -18.95 -36.83
C GLU A 209 -13.45 -18.70 -35.92
N GLN A 210 -13.66 -19.59 -34.97
CA GLN A 210 -14.71 -19.42 -33.97
C GLN A 210 -14.08 -19.02 -32.63
N GLN A 211 -14.64 -18.02 -32.00
CA GLN A 211 -14.15 -17.50 -30.75
C GLN A 211 -15.04 -17.93 -29.56
N VAL A 212 -14.40 -18.43 -28.52
CA VAL A 212 -15.04 -18.61 -27.21
C VAL A 212 -14.42 -17.61 -26.25
N GLY A 213 -15.24 -16.72 -25.71
CA GLY A 213 -14.85 -15.67 -24.79
C GLY A 213 -15.41 -15.88 -23.39
N SER A 214 -14.64 -15.52 -22.39
CA SER A 214 -15.04 -15.56 -20.97
C SER A 214 -14.55 -14.30 -20.28
N ILE A 215 -15.49 -13.55 -19.67
CA ILE A 215 -15.19 -12.25 -19.06
C ILE A 215 -15.70 -12.24 -17.62
N PRO A 216 -14.91 -12.77 -16.66
CA PRO A 216 -15.21 -12.57 -15.24
C PRO A 216 -14.90 -11.12 -14.83
N LYS A 217 -15.83 -10.53 -14.08
CA LYS A 217 -15.70 -9.17 -13.53
C LYS A 217 -16.08 -9.18 -12.06
N ILE A 218 -15.30 -8.48 -11.25
CA ILE A 218 -15.61 -8.27 -9.84
C ILE A 218 -15.51 -6.78 -9.55
N ASN A 219 -16.60 -6.24 -9.03
CA ASN A 219 -16.68 -4.86 -8.57
C ASN A 219 -16.87 -4.89 -7.06
N VAL A 220 -16.05 -4.16 -6.33
CA VAL A 220 -16.15 -4.08 -4.88
C VAL A 220 -16.24 -2.63 -4.46
N MET A 221 -17.21 -2.32 -3.63
CA MET A 221 -17.38 -1.02 -2.98
C MET A 221 -17.04 -1.17 -1.49
N PRO A 222 -15.86 -0.71 -1.04
CA PRO A 222 -15.53 -0.64 0.37
C PRO A 222 -16.22 0.58 1.02
N ILE A 223 -16.81 0.38 2.18
CA ILE A 223 -17.23 1.45 3.10
C ILE A 223 -16.30 1.35 4.29
N ARG A 224 -15.51 2.39 4.56
CA ARG A 224 -14.41 2.38 5.52
C ARG A 224 -14.69 3.36 6.65
N LEU A 225 -14.48 2.93 7.89
CA LEU A 225 -14.35 3.79 9.04
C LEU A 225 -12.91 3.69 9.52
N GLY A 226 -12.23 4.81 9.76
CA GLY A 226 -10.82 4.75 10.13
C GLY A 226 -10.35 5.88 11.01
N VAL A 227 -9.26 5.61 11.72
CA VAL A 227 -8.48 6.62 12.43
C VAL A 227 -7.27 6.96 11.56
N PHE A 228 -6.96 8.25 11.48
CA PHE A 228 -5.90 8.81 10.68
C PHE A 228 -4.90 9.52 11.57
N PHE A 229 -3.62 9.22 11.39
CA PHE A 229 -2.52 9.87 12.08
C PHE A 229 -1.64 10.59 11.07
N THR A 230 -1.18 11.77 11.42
CA THR A 230 -0.25 12.55 10.60
C THR A 230 0.95 12.93 11.47
N PHE A 231 2.14 12.54 11.03
CA PHE A 231 3.41 12.82 11.70
C PHE A 231 4.24 13.72 10.79
N PRO A 232 4.38 15.02 11.08
CA PRO A 232 5.29 15.88 10.35
C PRO A 232 6.73 15.35 10.53
N ILE A 233 7.53 15.36 9.45
CA ILE A 233 8.94 14.95 9.50
C ILE A 233 9.81 16.22 9.54
N ARG A 234 9.86 16.93 8.41
CA ARG A 234 10.64 18.15 8.25
C ARG A 234 10.07 18.96 7.08
N GLY A 235 9.90 20.27 7.28
CA GLY A 235 9.39 21.16 6.25
C GLY A 235 8.00 20.75 5.77
N LEU A 236 7.85 20.46 4.48
CA LEU A 236 6.57 20.15 3.85
C LEU A 236 6.18 18.66 3.92
N PHE A 237 7.03 17.80 4.48
CA PHE A 237 6.83 16.35 4.45
C PHE A 237 6.17 15.82 5.71
N SER A 238 5.29 14.83 5.56
CA SER A 238 4.67 14.13 6.67
C SER A 238 4.49 12.63 6.38
N ILE A 239 4.56 11.79 7.42
CA ILE A 239 4.14 10.39 7.39
C ILE A 239 2.67 10.34 7.77
N ARG A 240 1.92 9.51 7.07
CA ARG A 240 0.49 9.29 7.33
C ARG A 240 0.22 7.84 7.57
N LEU A 241 -0.52 7.57 8.65
CA LEU A 241 -1.03 6.25 8.97
C LEU A 241 -2.54 6.31 9.00
N ASN A 242 -3.17 5.23 8.55
CA ASN A 242 -4.61 5.04 8.76
C ASN A 242 -4.89 3.57 9.05
N ALA A 243 -5.91 3.31 9.83
CA ALA A 243 -6.40 1.96 10.09
C ALA A 243 -7.86 1.98 10.53
N GLY A 244 -8.58 0.90 10.22
CA GLY A 244 -9.94 0.73 10.70
C GLY A 244 -10.69 -0.43 10.08
N PRO A 245 -11.94 -0.66 10.54
CA PRO A 245 -12.85 -1.63 9.95
C PRO A 245 -13.38 -1.17 8.59
N SER A 246 -13.79 -2.13 7.77
CA SER A 246 -14.40 -1.90 6.47
C SER A 246 -15.51 -2.90 6.21
N LEU A 247 -16.60 -2.42 5.62
CA LEU A 247 -17.62 -3.25 5.00
C LEU A 247 -17.37 -3.28 3.49
N TYR A 248 -17.23 -4.46 2.92
CA TYR A 248 -17.01 -4.66 1.50
C TYR A 248 -18.30 -5.20 0.86
N LEU A 249 -18.84 -4.46 -0.11
CA LEU A 249 -19.98 -4.86 -0.92
C LEU A 249 -19.45 -5.27 -2.30
N ALA A 250 -19.62 -6.53 -2.66
CA ALA A 250 -19.06 -7.07 -3.90
C ALA A 250 -20.16 -7.53 -4.86
N LYS A 251 -19.91 -7.30 -6.15
CA LYS A 251 -20.72 -7.79 -7.25
C LYS A 251 -19.82 -8.58 -8.20
N TYR A 252 -20.09 -9.86 -8.32
CA TYR A 252 -19.51 -10.74 -9.32
C TYR A 252 -20.42 -10.79 -10.56
N SER A 253 -19.80 -10.79 -11.73
CA SER A 253 -20.48 -11.09 -12.99
C SER A 253 -19.55 -11.91 -13.89
N TYR A 254 -20.11 -12.88 -14.55
CA TYR A 254 -19.41 -13.74 -15.48
C TYR A 254 -20.28 -13.90 -16.73
N GLY A 255 -19.65 -13.75 -17.89
CA GLY A 255 -20.26 -14.06 -19.17
C GLY A 255 -19.34 -14.97 -19.96
N ARG A 256 -19.87 -16.06 -20.46
CA ARG A 256 -19.26 -16.89 -21.49
C ARG A 256 -20.13 -16.79 -22.72
N GLU A 257 -19.57 -16.26 -23.78
CA GLU A 257 -20.23 -16.10 -25.07
C GLU A 257 -19.46 -16.89 -26.13
N THR A 258 -20.17 -17.53 -27.02
CA THR A 258 -19.59 -18.32 -28.08
C THR A 258 -20.36 -18.15 -29.38
N ASP A 259 -19.63 -18.10 -30.49
CA ASP A 259 -20.23 -18.13 -31.84
C ASP A 259 -20.45 -19.57 -32.34
N ILE A 260 -20.14 -20.56 -31.50
CA ILE A 260 -20.22 -21.99 -31.88
C ILE A 260 -21.61 -22.50 -31.62
N LYS A 261 -22.27 -23.08 -32.65
CA LYS A 261 -23.52 -23.80 -32.52
C LYS A 261 -23.39 -24.90 -31.49
N ASP A 262 -24.45 -25.17 -30.76
CA ASP A 262 -24.56 -26.23 -29.73
C ASP A 262 -23.78 -25.99 -28.44
N ILE A 263 -23.07 -24.84 -28.29
CA ILE A 263 -22.52 -24.41 -27.02
C ILE A 263 -23.42 -23.37 -26.36
N THR A 264 -23.80 -23.67 -25.13
CA THR A 264 -24.65 -22.79 -24.33
C THR A 264 -23.86 -21.61 -23.77
N ASP A 265 -24.36 -20.39 -23.99
CA ASP A 265 -23.86 -19.21 -23.29
C ASP A 265 -24.29 -19.26 -21.83
N ILE A 266 -23.35 -18.83 -20.96
CA ILE A 266 -23.60 -18.79 -19.50
C ILE A 266 -23.39 -17.37 -18.99
N PHE A 267 -24.36 -16.88 -18.25
CA PHE A 267 -24.32 -15.58 -17.60
C PHE A 267 -24.60 -15.76 -16.11
N GLN A 268 -23.68 -15.31 -15.30
CA GLN A 268 -23.79 -15.37 -13.84
C GLN A 268 -23.69 -13.96 -13.25
N LYS A 269 -24.55 -13.65 -12.28
CA LYS A 269 -24.47 -12.42 -11.48
C LYS A 269 -24.73 -12.77 -10.04
N ALA A 270 -23.83 -12.39 -9.15
CA ALA A 270 -24.00 -12.63 -7.72
C ALA A 270 -23.43 -11.46 -6.91
N THR A 271 -23.95 -11.31 -5.71
CA THR A 271 -23.51 -10.29 -4.76
C THR A 271 -23.13 -10.92 -3.43
N ALA A 272 -22.17 -10.32 -2.75
CA ALA A 272 -21.77 -10.73 -1.41
C ALA A 272 -21.33 -9.51 -0.60
N GLN A 273 -21.31 -9.67 0.71
CA GLN A 273 -20.79 -8.67 1.63
C GLN A 273 -19.89 -9.33 2.66
N ALA A 274 -18.89 -8.58 3.14
CA ALA A 274 -18.00 -9.02 4.18
C ALA A 274 -17.49 -7.86 5.03
N LEU A 275 -17.30 -8.12 6.31
CA LEU A 275 -16.53 -7.25 7.18
C LEU A 275 -15.05 -7.59 7.06
N GLY A 276 -14.21 -6.58 7.16
CA GLY A 276 -12.77 -6.72 7.13
C GLY A 276 -12.09 -5.52 7.74
N PHE A 277 -10.77 -5.45 7.55
CA PHE A 277 -9.94 -4.37 8.08
C PHE A 277 -9.06 -3.81 6.97
N HIS A 278 -8.71 -2.54 7.13
CA HIS A 278 -7.72 -1.89 6.29
C HIS A 278 -6.70 -1.15 7.16
N GLY A 279 -5.50 -0.94 6.59
CA GLY A 279 -4.47 -0.11 7.19
C GLY A 279 -3.58 0.44 6.08
N GLY A 280 -3.17 1.69 6.20
CA GLY A 280 -2.34 2.37 5.22
C GLY A 280 -1.18 3.11 5.86
N LEU A 281 -0.08 3.15 5.13
CA LEU A 281 1.11 3.93 5.43
C LEU A 281 1.49 4.72 4.19
N GLY A 282 1.73 6.02 4.33
CA GLY A 282 2.07 6.87 3.21
C GLY A 282 2.96 8.04 3.60
N ILE A 283 3.52 8.65 2.56
CA ILE A 283 4.25 9.90 2.65
C ILE A 283 3.42 10.97 1.96
N ALA A 284 3.36 12.15 2.56
CA ALA A 284 2.62 13.28 2.03
C ALA A 284 3.50 14.53 1.99
N VAL A 285 3.19 15.41 1.03
CA VAL A 285 3.86 16.68 0.79
C VAL A 285 2.82 17.77 0.73
N ASP A 286 2.92 18.77 1.57
CA ASP A 286 2.07 19.96 1.55
C ASP A 286 2.45 20.81 0.32
N LEU A 287 1.58 20.84 -0.69
CA LEU A 287 1.77 21.68 -1.90
C LEU A 287 1.47 23.15 -1.61
N ASN A 288 0.50 23.38 -0.75
CA ASN A 288 0.12 24.71 -0.24
C ASN A 288 -0.71 24.55 1.05
N LYS A 289 -1.19 25.66 1.62
CA LYS A 289 -1.97 25.67 2.88
C LYS A 289 -3.21 24.76 2.85
N ARG A 290 -3.78 24.49 1.68
CA ARG A 290 -5.04 23.74 1.52
C ARG A 290 -4.88 22.39 0.84
N THR A 291 -3.78 22.15 0.14
CA THR A 291 -3.64 20.98 -0.74
C THR A 291 -2.40 20.17 -0.36
N VAL A 292 -2.59 18.88 -0.17
CA VAL A 292 -1.53 17.91 0.14
C VAL A 292 -1.53 16.83 -0.94
N PHE A 293 -0.40 16.55 -1.53
CA PHE A 293 -0.18 15.36 -2.35
C PHE A 293 0.31 14.21 -1.48
N PHE A 294 -0.10 12.98 -1.77
CA PHE A 294 0.39 11.82 -1.04
C PHE A 294 0.54 10.58 -1.93
N ILE A 295 1.43 9.68 -1.48
CA ILE A 295 1.56 8.31 -1.97
C ILE A 295 1.38 7.38 -0.76
N GLU A 296 0.55 6.34 -0.90
CA GLU A 296 0.17 5.45 0.20
C GLU A 296 0.16 3.99 -0.25
N GLY A 297 0.83 3.14 0.53
CA GLY A 297 0.60 1.71 0.52
C GLY A 297 -0.54 1.35 1.49
N GLN A 298 -1.56 0.66 1.01
CA GLN A 298 -2.65 0.18 1.86
C GLN A 298 -2.71 -1.34 1.84
N ALA A 299 -2.74 -1.95 3.02
CA ALA A 299 -3.07 -3.35 3.21
C ALA A 299 -4.55 -3.50 3.57
N ARG A 300 -5.16 -4.60 3.13
CA ARG A 300 -6.53 -4.96 3.52
C ARG A 300 -6.62 -6.45 3.84
N TYR A 301 -7.56 -6.77 4.72
CA TYR A 301 -7.90 -8.14 5.07
C TYR A 301 -9.42 -8.30 5.00
N ALA A 302 -9.88 -9.06 4.01
CA ALA A 302 -11.30 -9.40 3.86
C ALA A 302 -11.46 -10.67 3.03
N LYS A 303 -12.43 -11.51 3.43
CA LYS A 303 -12.83 -12.70 2.69
C LYS A 303 -14.32 -12.62 2.40
N LEU A 304 -14.65 -12.50 1.14
CA LEU A 304 -16.03 -12.55 0.65
C LEU A 304 -16.44 -14.00 0.46
N SER A 305 -17.59 -14.36 0.97
CA SER A 305 -18.23 -15.67 0.82
C SER A 305 -19.74 -15.49 0.76
N ASN A 306 -20.48 -16.58 0.57
CA ASN A 306 -21.94 -16.53 0.47
C ASN A 306 -22.43 -15.55 -0.61
N PHE A 307 -21.86 -15.66 -1.79
CA PHE A 307 -22.41 -14.98 -2.96
C PHE A 307 -23.78 -15.55 -3.30
N GLU A 308 -24.76 -14.67 -3.45
CA GLU A 308 -26.12 -15.00 -3.85
C GLU A 308 -26.49 -14.26 -5.12
N GLY A 309 -27.16 -14.96 -6.05
CA GLY A 309 -27.46 -14.38 -7.34
C GLY A 309 -28.25 -15.28 -8.28
N GLU A 310 -28.04 -15.08 -9.56
CA GLU A 310 -28.72 -15.79 -10.63
C GLU A 310 -27.76 -16.27 -11.72
N GLU A 311 -28.04 -17.42 -12.29
CA GLU A 311 -27.40 -17.99 -13.46
C GLU A 311 -28.43 -18.15 -14.58
N LYS A 312 -28.06 -17.71 -15.77
CA LYS A 312 -28.87 -17.87 -16.98
C LYS A 312 -28.04 -18.58 -18.04
N GLN A 313 -28.63 -19.56 -18.65
CA GLN A 313 -28.06 -20.29 -19.77
C GLN A 313 -28.93 -20.03 -21.03
N ARG A 314 -28.27 -19.74 -22.13
CA ARG A 314 -28.90 -19.43 -23.41
C ARG A 314 -28.35 -20.39 -24.47
N ASN A 315 -29.26 -21.09 -25.16
CA ASN A 315 -28.88 -21.94 -26.28
C ASN A 315 -28.64 -21.14 -27.57
N SER A 316 -28.24 -21.84 -28.64
CA SER A 316 -27.99 -21.27 -29.97
C SER A 316 -29.14 -20.46 -30.57
N ASP A 317 -30.39 -20.77 -30.17
CA ASP A 317 -31.60 -20.08 -30.67
C ASP A 317 -31.93 -18.82 -29.86
N ASN A 318 -31.02 -18.35 -29.00
CA ASN A 318 -31.17 -17.22 -28.10
C ASN A 318 -32.34 -17.35 -27.09
N VAL A 319 -32.79 -18.55 -26.85
CA VAL A 319 -33.82 -18.85 -25.84
C VAL A 319 -33.12 -19.25 -24.55
N TYR A 320 -33.52 -18.65 -23.42
CA TYR A 320 -33.04 -19.08 -22.13
C TYR A 320 -33.53 -20.49 -21.83
N SER A 321 -32.56 -21.43 -21.74
CA SER A 321 -32.84 -22.83 -21.46
C SER A 321 -32.91 -23.14 -19.98
N LEU A 322 -32.24 -22.32 -19.16
CA LEU A 322 -32.16 -22.45 -17.70
C LEU A 322 -32.05 -21.06 -17.06
N GLU A 323 -32.84 -20.84 -16.02
CA GLU A 323 -32.68 -19.70 -15.12
C GLU A 323 -32.74 -20.22 -13.69
N GLU A 324 -31.62 -20.10 -12.96
CA GLU A 324 -31.53 -20.53 -11.58
C GLU A 324 -31.12 -19.38 -10.66
N LYS A 325 -31.66 -19.40 -9.44
CA LYS A 325 -31.28 -18.47 -8.38
C LYS A 325 -30.76 -19.26 -7.19
N GLY A 326 -29.81 -18.67 -6.48
CA GLY A 326 -29.26 -19.35 -5.32
C GLY A 326 -27.87 -18.83 -4.94
N LYS A 327 -27.08 -19.74 -4.42
CA LYS A 327 -25.71 -19.46 -3.96
C LYS A 327 -24.70 -19.83 -5.03
N LEU A 328 -23.60 -19.08 -5.09
CA LEU A 328 -22.48 -19.41 -5.96
C LEU A 328 -21.65 -20.52 -5.30
N TYR A 329 -21.58 -21.65 -5.96
CA TYR A 329 -20.80 -22.81 -5.57
C TYR A 329 -19.55 -22.94 -6.44
N TYR A 330 -18.47 -23.35 -5.80
CA TYR A 330 -17.26 -23.87 -6.44
C TYR A 330 -17.27 -25.38 -6.31
N PHE A 331 -16.97 -26.08 -7.40
CA PHE A 331 -16.83 -27.52 -7.41
C PHE A 331 -15.74 -27.97 -8.37
N GLU A 332 -15.22 -29.17 -8.15
CA GLU A 332 -14.18 -29.80 -8.97
C GLU A 332 -14.75 -31.05 -9.65
N ASP A 333 -14.54 -31.13 -10.95
CA ASP A 333 -14.89 -32.27 -11.79
C ASP A 333 -13.66 -32.71 -12.56
N GLY A 334 -13.08 -33.83 -12.15
CA GLY A 334 -11.78 -34.29 -12.65
C GLY A 334 -10.68 -33.24 -12.45
N PRO A 335 -9.96 -32.81 -13.51
CA PRO A 335 -8.89 -31.84 -13.41
C PRO A 335 -9.38 -30.37 -13.42
N TYR A 336 -10.68 -30.15 -13.62
CA TYR A 336 -11.23 -28.82 -13.83
C TYR A 336 -12.01 -28.33 -12.61
N SER A 337 -11.99 -27.03 -12.43
CA SER A 337 -12.77 -26.32 -11.40
C SER A 337 -13.87 -25.53 -12.07
N TYR A 338 -15.02 -25.42 -11.41
CA TYR A 338 -16.19 -24.74 -11.97
C TYR A 338 -16.86 -23.84 -10.94
N LEU A 339 -17.65 -22.90 -11.45
CA LEU A 339 -18.57 -22.07 -10.69
C LEU A 339 -19.97 -22.25 -11.21
N THR A 340 -20.95 -22.39 -10.33
CA THR A 340 -22.37 -22.41 -10.69
C THR A 340 -23.21 -21.76 -9.60
N ILE A 341 -24.34 -21.16 -10.00
CA ILE A 341 -25.31 -20.60 -9.07
C ILE A 341 -26.48 -21.54 -8.99
N ARG A 342 -26.72 -22.10 -7.79
CA ARG A 342 -27.81 -23.04 -7.54
C ARG A 342 -28.40 -22.81 -6.16
N ASN A 343 -29.67 -23.26 -6.02
CA ASN A 343 -30.35 -23.27 -4.72
C ASN A 343 -29.64 -24.23 -3.75
N ASP A 344 -29.34 -25.43 -4.24
CA ASP A 344 -28.69 -26.49 -3.49
C ASP A 344 -27.28 -26.77 -4.00
N ALA A 345 -26.44 -27.35 -3.13
CA ALA A 345 -25.10 -27.71 -3.54
C ALA A 345 -25.11 -28.78 -4.64
N PRO A 346 -24.29 -28.66 -5.69
CA PRO A 346 -24.16 -29.69 -6.70
C PRO A 346 -23.76 -31.03 -6.08
N GLU A 347 -24.46 -32.12 -6.50
CA GLU A 347 -24.15 -33.46 -6.02
C GLU A 347 -23.28 -34.23 -7.01
N GLY A 348 -22.57 -35.26 -6.51
CA GLY A 348 -21.78 -36.16 -7.34
C GLY A 348 -20.32 -35.69 -7.61
N TYR A 349 -19.91 -34.59 -7.06
CA TYR A 349 -18.52 -34.06 -7.21
C TYR A 349 -17.69 -34.25 -5.96
N ILE A 350 -16.36 -34.38 -6.14
CA ILE A 350 -15.41 -34.65 -5.03
C ILE A 350 -15.31 -33.44 -4.08
N THR A 351 -15.22 -32.24 -4.63
CA THR A 351 -15.09 -30.99 -3.87
C THR A 351 -16.23 -30.09 -4.20
N VAL A 352 -17.11 -29.82 -3.23
CA VAL A 352 -18.21 -28.86 -3.40
C VAL A 352 -18.21 -27.93 -2.20
N ARG A 353 -18.21 -26.62 -2.44
CA ARG A 353 -18.31 -25.60 -1.39
C ARG A 353 -18.86 -24.31 -1.94
N LYS A 354 -19.35 -23.45 -1.06
CA LYS A 354 -19.69 -22.07 -1.42
C LYS A 354 -18.42 -21.35 -1.88
N ALA A 355 -18.50 -20.71 -3.03
CA ALA A 355 -17.37 -19.97 -3.58
C ALA A 355 -16.95 -18.83 -2.66
N SER A 356 -15.65 -18.62 -2.56
CA SER A 356 -15.05 -17.55 -1.77
C SER A 356 -14.06 -16.74 -2.59
N PHE A 357 -14.06 -15.45 -2.33
CA PHE A 357 -13.15 -14.50 -2.91
C PHE A 357 -12.30 -13.86 -1.81
N ASN A 358 -10.97 -13.96 -1.94
CA ASN A 358 -10.06 -13.37 -0.99
C ASN A 358 -9.64 -11.98 -1.47
N LEU A 359 -10.19 -10.95 -0.83
CA LEU A 359 -9.84 -9.55 -1.12
C LEU A 359 -8.61 -9.07 -0.34
N SER A 360 -8.03 -9.94 0.50
CA SER A 360 -6.83 -9.59 1.27
C SER A 360 -5.64 -9.38 0.34
N GLY A 361 -4.95 -8.26 0.52
CA GLY A 361 -3.85 -7.88 -0.35
C GLY A 361 -3.36 -6.47 -0.05
N ILE A 362 -2.59 -5.93 -0.99
CA ILE A 362 -2.00 -4.60 -0.90
C ILE A 362 -2.42 -3.74 -2.08
N SER A 363 -2.45 -2.43 -1.87
CA SER A 363 -2.67 -1.43 -2.92
C SER A 363 -1.57 -0.38 -2.84
N LEU A 364 -1.17 0.14 -3.98
CA LEU A 364 -0.37 1.35 -4.08
C LEU A 364 -1.25 2.44 -4.69
N ARG A 365 -1.38 3.56 -3.97
CA ARG A 365 -2.26 4.66 -4.34
C ARG A 365 -1.55 5.99 -4.25
N ALA A 366 -1.95 6.93 -5.11
CA ALA A 366 -1.56 8.32 -5.03
C ALA A 366 -2.81 9.21 -5.05
N GLY A 367 -2.72 10.42 -4.50
CA GLY A 367 -3.87 11.28 -4.45
C GLY A 367 -3.64 12.64 -3.82
N LEU A 368 -4.75 13.32 -3.58
CA LEU A 368 -4.78 14.65 -3.02
C LEU A 368 -5.65 14.70 -1.77
N ILE A 369 -5.28 15.55 -0.84
CA ILE A 369 -6.08 15.91 0.33
C ILE A 369 -6.31 17.40 0.29
N ILE A 370 -7.57 17.79 0.43
CA ILE A 370 -8.00 19.19 0.50
C ILE A 370 -8.37 19.48 1.97
N LYS A 371 -7.77 20.50 2.54
CA LYS A 371 -8.00 20.98 3.92
C LYS A 371 -8.97 22.18 3.88
N PHE A 372 -9.93 22.20 4.80
CA PHE A 372 -10.92 23.27 4.95
C PHE A 372 -10.84 23.90 6.33
#